data_4f2d2d1e07ec52a51b91ba49bcdd69e0
#
_entry.id   4f2d2d1e07ec52a51b91ba49bcdd69e0
#
_cell.length_a   1.000
_cell.length_b   1.000
_cell.length_c   1.000
_cell.angle_alpha   90.00
_cell.angle_beta   90.00
_cell.angle_gamma   90.00
#
_symmetry.space_group_name_H-M   'P 1'
#
loop_
_entity.id
_entity.type
_entity.pdbx_description
1 polymer ?
#
loop_
_entity_poly.entity_id
_entity_poly.type
_entity_poly.pdbx_seq_one_letter_code
_entity_poly.pdbx_strand_id
1 'polypeptide(L)'
;MIEEKEPKATKVQVEEFKESFIWKDIVDELNDLARRSMIEYDLVGEPHTDDDGAKIIPNSSETLIHLGEIKGRRKAVAYFLSIPDILLQTLEDKKDGTRRNQTDRPSSK
;
A
#
# COMPACT_ATOMS: atom_id res chain seq x y z
N MET A 1 -0.59 16.81 17.35
CA MET A 1 0.79 16.68 16.90
C MET A 1 1.09 15.24 16.51
N ILE A 2 1.77 15.07 15.42
CA ILE A 2 2.07 13.74 14.92
C ILE A 2 3.49 13.39 15.35
N GLU A 3 3.61 12.27 16.04
CA GLU A 3 4.92 11.79 16.43
C GLU A 3 5.56 11.06 15.26
N GLU A 4 6.82 11.36 15.03
CA GLU A 4 7.58 10.61 14.05
C GLU A 4 7.86 9.21 14.58
N LYS A 5 7.54 8.23 13.75
CA LYS A 5 7.82 6.85 14.11
C LYS A 5 9.21 6.48 13.64
N GLU A 6 9.97 5.90 14.52
CA GLU A 6 11.27 5.37 14.14
C GLU A 6 11.13 3.89 13.87
N PRO A 7 11.61 3.42 12.71
CA PRO A 7 11.62 1.97 12.48
C PRO A 7 12.48 1.28 13.53
N LYS A 8 11.99 0.17 14.00
CA LYS A 8 12.75 -0.64 14.96
C LYS A 8 13.76 -1.53 14.28
N ALA A 9 13.55 -1.81 13.01
CA ALA A 9 14.44 -2.64 12.23
C ALA A 9 15.58 -1.80 11.67
N THR A 10 16.72 -2.44 11.44
CA THR A 10 17.84 -1.80 10.77
C THR A 10 17.66 -1.87 9.26
N LYS A 11 18.44 -1.07 8.54
CA LYS A 11 18.44 -1.10 7.08
C LYS A 11 18.71 -2.51 6.56
N VAL A 12 19.70 -3.19 7.15
CA VAL A 12 20.05 -4.55 6.72
C VAL A 12 18.87 -5.49 6.91
N GLN A 13 18.19 -5.38 8.06
CA GLN A 13 17.04 -6.24 8.32
C GLN A 13 15.92 -6.02 7.32
N VAL A 14 15.66 -4.78 6.95
CA VAL A 14 14.62 -4.49 5.95
C VAL A 14 15.03 -5.05 4.59
N GLU A 15 16.29 -4.88 4.20
CA GLU A 15 16.78 -5.39 2.94
C GLU A 15 16.71 -6.91 2.89
N GLU A 16 17.07 -7.57 4.01
CA GLU A 16 16.95 -9.03 4.09
C GLU A 16 15.50 -9.49 3.99
N PHE A 17 14.60 -8.74 4.64
CA PHE A 17 13.18 -9.06 4.56
C PHE A 17 12.68 -8.99 3.12
N LYS A 18 13.09 -7.96 2.37
CA LYS A 18 12.67 -7.83 0.97
C LYS A 18 13.12 -9.00 0.11
N GLU A 19 14.20 -9.67 0.49
CA GLU A 19 14.68 -10.84 -0.23
C GLU A 19 14.10 -12.14 0.31
N SER A 20 13.34 -12.09 1.39
CA SER A 20 12.81 -13.29 2.01
C SER A 20 11.69 -13.91 1.17
N PHE A 21 11.55 -15.22 1.29
CA PHE A 21 10.46 -15.92 0.61
C PHE A 21 9.11 -15.51 1.15
N ILE A 22 9.04 -15.19 2.46
CA ILE A 22 7.77 -14.74 3.04
C ILE A 22 7.31 -13.44 2.39
N TRP A 23 8.23 -12.48 2.25
CA TRP A 23 7.86 -11.23 1.60
C TRP A 23 7.45 -11.45 0.15
N LYS A 24 8.16 -12.32 -0.56
CA LYS A 24 7.83 -12.60 -1.95
C LYS A 24 6.45 -13.24 -2.08
N ASP A 25 6.10 -14.11 -1.15
CA ASP A 25 4.76 -14.71 -1.14
C ASP A 25 3.70 -13.66 -0.82
N ILE A 26 3.99 -12.74 0.09
CA ILE A 26 3.07 -11.65 0.41
C ILE A 26 2.85 -10.76 -0.82
N VAL A 27 3.94 -10.44 -1.53
CA VAL A 27 3.85 -9.64 -2.75
C VAL A 27 2.97 -10.33 -3.79
N ASP A 28 3.15 -11.64 -3.96
CA ASP A 28 2.34 -12.40 -4.91
C ASP A 28 0.86 -12.37 -4.53
N GLU A 29 0.57 -12.52 -3.24
CA GLU A 29 -0.82 -12.48 -2.76
C GLU A 29 -1.43 -11.09 -2.97
N LEU A 30 -0.68 -10.04 -2.66
CA LEU A 30 -1.17 -8.69 -2.83
C LEU A 30 -1.39 -8.35 -4.30
N ASN A 31 -0.49 -8.79 -5.16
CA ASN A 31 -0.65 -8.58 -6.60
C ASN A 31 -1.87 -9.34 -7.13
N ASP A 32 -2.11 -10.53 -6.59
CA ASP A 32 -3.29 -11.30 -6.97
C ASP A 32 -4.57 -10.60 -6.53
N LEU A 33 -4.57 -10.04 -5.33
CA LEU A 33 -5.72 -9.26 -4.85
C LEU A 33 -5.97 -8.05 -5.75
N ALA A 34 -4.91 -7.36 -6.15
CA ALA A 34 -5.03 -6.22 -7.04
C ALA A 34 -5.63 -6.65 -8.39
N ARG A 35 -5.18 -7.79 -8.92
CA ARG A 35 -5.69 -8.30 -10.18
C ARG A 35 -7.17 -8.64 -10.08
N ARG A 36 -7.56 -9.31 -9.00
CA ARG A 36 -8.97 -9.65 -8.79
C ARG A 36 -9.81 -8.38 -8.64
N SER A 37 -9.25 -7.35 -8.01
CA SER A 37 -9.95 -6.08 -7.86
C SER A 37 -10.16 -5.39 -9.20
N MET A 38 -9.22 -5.53 -10.13
CA MET A 38 -9.39 -4.98 -11.47
C MET A 38 -10.52 -5.68 -12.23
N ILE A 39 -10.59 -7.01 -12.09
CA ILE A 39 -11.67 -7.78 -12.70
C ILE A 39 -13.01 -7.33 -12.12
N GLU A 40 -13.07 -7.18 -10.81
CA GLU A 40 -14.26 -6.73 -10.13
C GLU A 40 -14.66 -5.33 -10.59
N TYR A 41 -13.68 -4.44 -10.75
CA TYR A 41 -13.92 -3.09 -11.22
C TYR A 41 -14.59 -3.09 -12.59
N ASP A 42 -14.12 -3.95 -13.48
CA ASP A 42 -14.67 -4.02 -14.84
C ASP A 42 -16.13 -4.50 -14.86
N LEU A 43 -16.55 -5.18 -13.80
CA LEU A 43 -17.91 -5.70 -13.71
C LEU A 43 -18.85 -4.81 -12.89
N VAL A 44 -18.35 -3.73 -12.32
CA VAL A 44 -19.16 -2.86 -11.48
C VAL A 44 -20.25 -2.20 -12.33
N GLY A 45 -21.47 -2.21 -11.78
CA GLY A 45 -22.61 -1.61 -12.47
C GLY A 45 -23.25 -2.50 -13.52
N GLU A 46 -22.64 -3.64 -13.81
CA GLU A 46 -23.21 -4.57 -14.78
C GLU A 46 -24.42 -5.30 -14.19
N PRO A 47 -25.47 -5.49 -14.97
CA PRO A 47 -26.57 -6.33 -14.51
C PRO A 47 -26.09 -7.75 -14.27
N HIS A 48 -26.62 -8.38 -13.23
CA HIS A 48 -26.23 -9.76 -12.91
C HIS A 48 -27.46 -10.50 -12.40
N THR A 49 -27.35 -11.80 -12.29
CA THR A 49 -28.42 -12.68 -11.86
C THR A 49 -28.14 -13.17 -10.45
N ASP A 50 -29.14 -13.06 -9.56
CA ASP A 50 -28.96 -13.55 -8.21
C ASP A 50 -29.19 -15.08 -8.15
N ASP A 51 -29.11 -15.65 -6.94
CA ASP A 51 -29.24 -17.08 -6.76
C ASP A 51 -30.60 -17.59 -7.13
N ASP A 52 -31.62 -16.74 -7.10
CA ASP A 52 -33.00 -17.10 -7.46
C ASP A 52 -33.28 -16.91 -8.95
N GLY A 53 -32.30 -16.47 -9.72
CA GLY A 53 -32.45 -16.25 -11.12
C GLY A 53 -33.04 -14.88 -11.50
N ALA A 54 -33.23 -14.00 -10.52
CA ALA A 54 -33.72 -12.66 -10.80
C ALA A 54 -32.58 -11.77 -11.27
N LYS A 55 -32.88 -10.93 -12.27
CA LYS A 55 -31.90 -9.99 -12.79
C LYS A 55 -31.79 -8.79 -11.86
N ILE A 56 -30.61 -8.47 -11.47
CA ILE A 56 -30.33 -7.36 -10.56
C ILE A 56 -29.55 -6.29 -11.32
N ILE A 57 -30.04 -5.05 -11.25
CA ILE A 57 -29.37 -3.92 -11.86
C ILE A 57 -29.00 -2.96 -10.74
N PRO A 58 -27.69 -2.79 -10.45
CA PRO A 58 -27.29 -1.90 -9.36
C PRO A 58 -27.69 -0.46 -9.65
N ASN A 59 -28.08 0.28 -8.60
CA ASN A 59 -28.39 1.70 -8.78
C ASN A 59 -27.07 2.51 -8.72
N SER A 60 -27.19 3.80 -9.05
CA SER A 60 -26.02 4.67 -9.13
C SER A 60 -25.28 4.79 -7.81
N SER A 61 -26.02 4.89 -6.70
CA SER A 61 -25.40 5.01 -5.38
C SER A 61 -24.61 3.78 -5.02
N GLU A 62 -25.20 2.60 -5.25
CA GLU A 62 -24.52 1.35 -4.98
C GLU A 62 -23.27 1.20 -5.83
N THR A 63 -23.36 1.59 -7.09
CA THR A 63 -22.24 1.53 -8.03
C THR A 63 -21.10 2.42 -7.54
N LEU A 64 -21.40 3.64 -7.12
CA LEU A 64 -20.39 4.56 -6.63
C LEU A 64 -19.70 4.05 -5.36
N ILE A 65 -20.49 3.49 -4.44
CA ILE A 65 -19.96 2.92 -3.22
C ILE A 65 -19.02 1.76 -3.55
N HIS A 66 -19.44 0.88 -4.44
CA HIS A 66 -18.64 -0.27 -4.84
C HIS A 66 -17.32 0.15 -5.50
N LEU A 67 -17.39 1.14 -6.40
CA LEU A 67 -16.19 1.67 -7.03
C LEU A 67 -15.23 2.25 -5.99
N GLY A 68 -15.77 2.95 -4.99
CA GLY A 68 -14.96 3.49 -3.93
C GLY A 68 -14.26 2.42 -3.11
N GLU A 69 -14.98 1.31 -2.83
CA GLU A 69 -14.39 0.20 -2.09
C GLU A 69 -13.25 -0.43 -2.86
N ILE A 70 -13.43 -0.64 -4.17
CA ILE A 70 -12.39 -1.23 -5.01
C ILE A 70 -11.17 -0.31 -5.08
N LYS A 71 -11.42 0.98 -5.26
CA LYS A 71 -10.34 1.95 -5.32
C LYS A 71 -9.54 1.99 -4.02
N GLY A 72 -10.27 1.96 -2.88
CA GLY A 72 -9.62 1.93 -1.58
C GLY A 72 -8.78 0.68 -1.39
N ARG A 73 -9.30 -0.46 -1.82
CA ARG A 73 -8.56 -1.73 -1.73
C ARG A 73 -7.28 -1.68 -2.55
N ARG A 74 -7.36 -1.13 -3.76
CA ARG A 74 -6.20 -1.03 -4.64
C ARG A 74 -5.15 -0.09 -4.06
N LYS A 75 -5.59 1.02 -3.47
CA LYS A 75 -4.66 1.94 -2.82
C LYS A 75 -3.98 1.29 -1.63
N ALA A 76 -4.74 0.49 -0.87
CA ALA A 76 -4.16 -0.22 0.27
C ALA A 76 -3.11 -1.22 -0.18
N VAL A 77 -3.36 -1.96 -1.27
CA VAL A 77 -2.39 -2.90 -1.81
C VAL A 77 -1.11 -2.16 -2.19
N ALA A 78 -1.24 -1.06 -2.91
CA ALA A 78 -0.08 -0.28 -3.32
C ALA A 78 0.71 0.21 -2.12
N TYR A 79 0.01 0.65 -1.08
CA TYR A 79 0.68 1.09 0.14
C TYR A 79 1.44 -0.04 0.80
N PHE A 80 0.79 -1.21 0.99
CA PHE A 80 1.44 -2.34 1.61
C PHE A 80 2.69 -2.78 0.86
N LEU A 81 2.61 -2.78 -0.48
CA LEU A 81 3.76 -3.17 -1.29
C LEU A 81 4.93 -2.21 -1.13
N SER A 82 4.65 -0.97 -0.79
CA SER A 82 5.69 0.05 -0.65
C SER A 82 6.28 0.13 0.75
N ILE A 83 5.72 -0.60 1.74
CA ILE A 83 6.15 -0.44 3.13
C ILE A 83 7.65 -0.68 3.33
N PRO A 84 8.26 -1.74 2.79
CA PRO A 84 9.70 -1.90 3.00
C PRO A 84 10.51 -0.72 2.46
N ASP A 85 10.12 -0.19 1.31
CA ASP A 85 10.81 0.96 0.73
C ASP A 85 10.59 2.22 1.55
N ILE A 86 9.40 2.38 2.12
CA ILE A 86 9.11 3.49 3.02
C ILE A 86 10.02 3.42 4.25
N LEU A 87 10.19 2.23 4.81
CA LEU A 87 11.07 2.04 5.96
C LEU A 87 12.51 2.38 5.60
N LEU A 88 12.97 1.92 4.44
CA LEU A 88 14.32 2.23 4.00
C LEU A 88 14.52 3.72 3.79
N GLN A 89 13.54 4.39 3.20
CA GLN A 89 13.62 5.82 2.97
C GLN A 89 13.65 6.58 4.30
N THR A 90 12.83 6.16 5.26
CA THR A 90 12.81 6.78 6.57
C THR A 90 14.17 6.65 7.27
N LEU A 91 14.78 5.47 7.18
CA LEU A 91 16.07 5.24 7.78
C LEU A 91 17.16 6.08 7.09
N GLU A 92 17.10 6.22 5.78
CA GLU A 92 18.04 7.04 5.05
C GLU A 92 17.88 8.52 5.40
N ASP A 93 16.64 9.01 5.44
CA ASP A 93 16.38 10.41 5.77
C ASP A 93 16.87 10.75 7.16
N LYS A 94 16.67 9.85 8.10
CA LYS A 94 17.14 10.06 9.47
C LYS A 94 18.66 10.14 9.52
N LYS A 95 19.33 9.23 8.80
CA LYS A 95 20.77 9.22 8.74
C LYS A 95 21.30 10.51 8.13
N ASP A 96 20.70 10.94 7.02
CA ASP A 96 21.09 12.16 6.34
C ASP A 96 20.83 13.37 7.20
N GLY A 97 19.68 13.41 7.89
CA GLY A 97 19.37 14.50 8.79
C GLY A 97 20.36 14.61 9.93
N THR A 98 20.76 13.48 10.51
CA THR A 98 21.74 13.47 11.57
C THR A 98 23.08 13.95 11.06
N ARG A 99 23.50 13.47 9.90
CA ARG A 99 24.77 13.87 9.30
C ARG A 99 24.75 15.35 8.97
N ARG A 100 23.65 15.84 8.44
CA ARG A 100 23.53 17.25 8.08
C ARG A 100 23.60 18.12 9.32
N ASN A 101 22.97 17.73 10.39
CA ASN A 101 23.01 18.48 11.62
C ASN A 101 24.44 18.58 12.17
N GLN A 102 25.18 17.50 12.07
CA GLN A 102 26.56 17.51 12.53
C GLN A 102 27.46 18.38 11.67
N THR A 103 27.19 18.39 10.37
CA THR A 103 28.03 19.12 9.43
C THR A 103 27.66 20.61 9.39
N ASP A 104 26.36 20.90 9.39
CA ASP A 104 25.89 22.25 9.18
C ASP A 104 26.04 23.12 10.41
N ARG A 105 26.03 22.50 11.57
CA ARG A 105 26.03 23.28 12.81
C ARG A 105 27.23 24.19 12.95
N PRO A 106 28.46 23.72 12.66
CA PRO A 106 29.60 24.63 12.74
C PRO A 106 29.55 25.74 11.70
N SER A 107 28.97 25.46 10.55
CA SER A 107 28.97 26.42 9.46
C SER A 107 27.77 27.32 9.46
N SER A 108 26.80 27.05 10.31
CA SER A 108 25.57 27.84 10.35
C SER A 108 25.73 29.16 11.06
N LYS A 109 26.86 29.39 11.56
CA LYS A 109 27.09 30.60 12.36
C LYS A 109 27.06 31.84 11.55
#